data_86247ed39ce3136b1e3cc0573814b6c1
#
_entry.id   86247ed39ce3136b1e3cc0573814b6c1
#
_cell.length_a   1.000
_cell.length_b   1.000
_cell.length_c   1.000
_cell.angle_alpha   90.00
_cell.angle_beta   90.00
_cell.angle_gamma   90.00
#
_symmetry.space_group_name_H-M   'P 1'
#
loop_
_entity.id
_entity.type
_entity.pdbx_description
1 polymer ?
#
loop_
_entity_poly.entity_id
_entity_poly.type
_entity_poly.pdbx_seq_one_letter_code
_entity_poly.pdbx_strand_id
1 'polypeptide(L)'
;MFRKILLAYDGSDGAKAALRVGIGLAKSLSAELYSISVEEELPHYAATMGEIQDAKERIDEYFRVLTKDARDQAALAGVELQTAIRQGHEVEIIVNYAKEGSFDLLLAGYHGHSRIFERVMGSTAQSIIRLSPCSVLLAK
;
A
#
# COMPACT_ATOMS: atom_id res chain seq x y z
N MET A 1 -2.74 17.06 14.57
CA MET A 1 -2.45 15.67 14.91
C MET A 1 -1.81 14.97 13.72
N PHE A 2 -2.43 14.08 13.00
CA PHE A 2 -1.80 13.50 11.81
C PHE A 2 -1.92 14.43 10.62
N ARG A 3 -0.78 14.73 9.97
CA ARG A 3 -0.73 15.67 8.85
C ARG A 3 -0.32 15.02 7.54
N LYS A 4 0.40 13.91 7.60
CA LYS A 4 0.94 13.24 6.42
C LYS A 4 0.80 11.72 6.59
N ILE A 5 -0.14 11.17 5.85
CA ILE A 5 -0.58 9.78 5.99
C ILE A 5 -0.08 8.96 4.81
N LEU A 6 0.53 7.82 5.10
CA LEU A 6 0.97 6.84 4.10
C LEU A 6 0.11 5.59 4.19
N LEU A 7 -0.46 5.18 3.06
CA LEU A 7 -1.23 3.96 2.92
C LEU A 7 -0.42 2.91 2.17
N ALA A 8 -0.25 1.73 2.75
CA ALA A 8 0.27 0.57 2.04
C ALA A 8 -0.87 -0.05 1.22
N TYR A 9 -0.71 -0.09 -0.10
CA TYR A 9 -1.82 -0.46 -0.98
C TYR A 9 -1.43 -1.48 -2.04
N ASP A 10 -2.01 -2.67 -1.96
CA ASP A 10 -1.78 -3.78 -2.90
C ASP A 10 -3.07 -4.27 -3.58
N GLY A 11 -4.19 -3.60 -3.36
CA GLY A 11 -5.50 -3.97 -3.92
C GLY A 11 -6.20 -5.11 -3.21
N SER A 12 -5.63 -5.67 -2.16
CA SER A 12 -6.32 -6.66 -1.32
C SER A 12 -7.53 -6.03 -0.64
N ASP A 13 -8.45 -6.85 -0.16
CA ASP A 13 -9.63 -6.35 0.57
C ASP A 13 -9.23 -5.58 1.83
N GLY A 14 -8.18 -6.03 2.52
CA GLY A 14 -7.63 -5.31 3.66
C GLY A 14 -7.09 -3.93 3.26
N ALA A 15 -6.35 -3.86 2.16
CA ALA A 15 -5.84 -2.58 1.66
C ALA A 15 -6.98 -1.66 1.22
N LYS A 16 -8.04 -2.20 0.62
CA LYS A 16 -9.22 -1.40 0.25
C LYS A 16 -9.93 -0.84 1.48
N ALA A 17 -10.01 -1.61 2.56
CA ALA A 17 -10.54 -1.12 3.83
C ALA A 17 -9.67 0.01 4.39
N ALA A 18 -8.34 -0.14 4.32
CA ALA A 18 -7.40 0.89 4.74
C ALA A 18 -7.52 2.15 3.88
N LEU A 19 -7.75 2.01 2.57
CA LEU A 19 -7.96 3.15 1.68
C LEU A 19 -9.19 3.97 2.11
N ARG A 20 -10.31 3.30 2.40
CA ARG A 20 -11.52 4.00 2.87
C ARG A 20 -11.27 4.76 4.17
N VAL A 21 -10.57 4.13 5.12
CA VAL A 21 -10.20 4.79 6.39
C VAL A 21 -9.27 5.98 6.13
N GLY A 22 -8.28 5.79 5.27
CA GLY A 22 -7.32 6.85 4.92
C GLY A 22 -7.97 8.06 4.29
N ILE A 23 -8.90 7.84 3.35
CA ILE A 23 -9.67 8.92 2.73
C ILE A 23 -10.47 9.70 3.78
N GLY A 24 -11.18 8.98 4.66
CA GLY A 24 -11.96 9.59 5.73
C GLY A 24 -11.10 10.41 6.69
N LEU A 25 -9.95 9.87 7.11
CA LEU A 25 -9.01 10.56 7.99
C LEU A 25 -8.40 11.79 7.33
N ALA A 26 -7.94 11.66 6.09
CA ALA A 26 -7.36 12.78 5.35
C ALA A 26 -8.35 13.94 5.23
N LYS A 27 -9.60 13.61 4.93
CA LYS A 27 -10.66 14.61 4.85
C LYS A 27 -10.95 15.29 6.19
N SER A 28 -11.11 14.49 7.25
CA SER A 28 -11.46 14.99 8.58
C SER A 28 -10.32 15.81 9.21
N LEU A 29 -9.07 15.43 8.96
CA LEU A 29 -7.90 16.06 9.57
C LEU A 29 -7.23 17.09 8.66
N SER A 30 -7.73 17.27 7.43
CA SER A 30 -7.07 18.05 6.39
C SER A 30 -5.62 17.63 6.20
N ALA A 31 -5.39 16.31 6.19
CA ALA A 31 -4.08 15.71 6.05
C ALA A 31 -3.78 15.36 4.59
N GLU A 32 -2.48 15.32 4.26
CA GLU A 32 -2.02 14.80 2.98
C GLU A 32 -2.13 13.27 2.98
N LEU A 33 -2.58 12.70 1.88
CA LEU A 33 -2.71 11.24 1.73
C LEU A 33 -1.85 10.74 0.58
N TYR A 34 -0.99 9.77 0.89
CA TYR A 34 -0.10 9.10 -0.06
C TYR A 34 -0.33 7.60 0.00
N SER A 35 -0.09 6.92 -1.11
CA SER A 35 -0.02 5.46 -1.10
C SER A 35 1.29 4.97 -1.67
N ILE A 36 1.76 3.85 -1.15
CA ILE A 36 2.91 3.11 -1.66
C ILE A 36 2.46 1.70 -2.03
N SER A 37 2.71 1.32 -3.27
CA SER A 37 2.46 -0.03 -3.78
C SER A 37 3.81 -0.66 -4.13
N VAL A 38 4.02 -1.90 -3.71
CA VAL A 38 5.29 -2.57 -3.89
C VAL A 38 5.12 -3.77 -4.81
N GLU A 39 5.87 -3.76 -5.92
CA GLU A 39 6.00 -4.90 -6.81
C GLU A 39 7.15 -5.76 -6.31
N GLU A 40 6.87 -7.02 -5.98
CA GLU A 40 7.94 -7.95 -5.63
C GLU A 40 8.70 -8.36 -6.88
N GLU A 41 10.01 -8.61 -6.73
CA GLU A 41 10.83 -9.05 -7.84
C GLU A 41 10.39 -10.42 -8.36
N LEU A 42 10.34 -10.54 -9.68
CA LEU A 42 10.01 -11.81 -10.33
C LEU A 42 11.18 -12.79 -10.19
N PRO A 43 10.89 -14.08 -9.90
CA PRO A 43 11.93 -15.10 -9.91
C PRO A 43 12.48 -15.27 -11.34
N HIS A 44 13.82 -15.26 -11.48
CA HIS A 44 14.50 -15.27 -12.77
C HIS A 44 14.88 -16.66 -13.27
N TYR A 45 14.53 -17.73 -12.57
CA TYR A 45 14.88 -19.09 -12.97
C TYR A 45 13.86 -19.66 -13.97
N ALA A 46 14.36 -20.42 -14.94
CA ALA A 46 13.59 -21.21 -15.90
C ALA A 46 12.62 -20.41 -16.82
N ALA A 47 12.83 -19.12 -17.00
CA ALA A 47 12.02 -18.30 -17.90
C ALA A 47 12.87 -17.69 -19.04
N THR A 48 12.27 -17.53 -20.21
CA THR A 48 12.89 -16.81 -21.31
C THR A 48 12.84 -15.31 -21.06
N MET A 49 13.68 -14.54 -21.76
CA MET A 49 13.64 -13.07 -21.70
C MET A 49 12.26 -12.52 -22.10
N GLY A 50 11.62 -13.11 -23.10
CA GLY A 50 10.29 -12.69 -23.53
C GLY A 50 9.22 -12.97 -22.47
N GLU A 51 9.29 -14.12 -21.80
CA GLU A 51 8.36 -14.46 -20.71
C GLU A 51 8.52 -13.53 -19.52
N ILE A 52 9.74 -13.16 -19.16
CA ILE A 52 10.03 -12.21 -18.09
C ILE A 52 9.47 -10.83 -18.42
N GLN A 53 9.68 -10.38 -19.67
CA GLN A 53 9.17 -9.10 -20.14
C GLN A 53 7.64 -9.05 -20.13
N ASP A 54 6.97 -10.09 -20.61
CA ASP A 54 5.51 -10.18 -20.63
C ASP A 54 4.93 -10.18 -19.21
N ALA A 55 5.57 -10.92 -18.29
CA ALA A 55 5.15 -10.95 -16.88
C ALA A 55 5.29 -9.59 -16.22
N LYS A 56 6.39 -8.89 -16.50
CA LYS A 56 6.63 -7.54 -15.97
C LYS A 56 5.58 -6.56 -16.47
N GLU A 57 5.27 -6.60 -17.77
CA GLU A 57 4.25 -5.72 -18.36
C GLU A 57 2.87 -5.93 -17.73
N ARG A 58 2.50 -7.18 -17.46
CA ARG A 58 1.24 -7.50 -16.77
C ARG A 58 1.20 -6.95 -15.34
N ILE A 59 2.30 -7.06 -14.61
CA ILE A 59 2.41 -6.54 -13.25
C ILE A 59 2.35 -5.02 -13.25
N ASP A 60 3.09 -4.37 -14.14
CA ASP A 60 3.10 -2.91 -14.28
C ASP A 60 1.69 -2.40 -14.59
N GLU A 61 0.98 -3.06 -15.50
CA GLU A 61 -0.40 -2.69 -15.84
C GLU A 61 -1.36 -2.90 -14.67
N TYR A 62 -1.20 -3.99 -13.92
CA TYR A 62 -1.99 -4.26 -12.72
C TYR A 62 -1.87 -3.10 -11.72
N PHE A 63 -0.66 -2.70 -11.40
CA PHE A 63 -0.43 -1.61 -10.43
C PHE A 63 -0.85 -0.25 -10.98
N ARG A 64 -0.73 -0.03 -12.28
CA ARG A 64 -1.20 1.20 -12.93
C ARG A 64 -2.71 1.36 -12.77
N VAL A 65 -3.47 0.32 -13.07
CA VAL A 65 -4.94 0.32 -12.92
C VAL A 65 -5.32 0.46 -11.46
N LEU A 66 -4.69 -0.30 -10.59
CA LEU A 66 -4.93 -0.31 -9.15
C LEU A 66 -4.76 1.08 -8.52
N THR A 67 -3.66 1.75 -8.82
CA THR A 67 -3.37 3.08 -8.26
C THR A 67 -4.29 4.14 -8.85
N LYS A 68 -4.65 4.02 -10.15
CA LYS A 68 -5.62 4.92 -10.76
C LYS A 68 -6.99 4.80 -10.10
N ASP A 69 -7.47 3.59 -9.88
CA ASP A 69 -8.77 3.35 -9.22
C ASP A 69 -8.76 3.94 -7.80
N ALA A 70 -7.67 3.80 -7.07
CA ALA A 70 -7.54 4.37 -5.74
C ALA A 70 -7.58 5.92 -5.78
N ARG A 71 -6.87 6.54 -6.74
CA ARG A 71 -6.92 8.00 -6.92
C ARG A 71 -8.32 8.48 -7.26
N ASP A 72 -9.01 7.77 -8.14
CA ASP A 72 -10.38 8.12 -8.55
C ASP A 72 -11.34 8.03 -7.37
N GLN A 73 -11.21 7.00 -6.55
CA GLN A 73 -12.03 6.84 -5.34
C GLN A 73 -11.79 8.00 -4.35
N ALA A 74 -10.54 8.38 -4.13
CA ALA A 74 -10.20 9.50 -3.26
C ALA A 74 -10.75 10.82 -3.81
N ALA A 75 -10.61 11.04 -5.12
CA ALA A 75 -11.11 12.26 -5.78
C ALA A 75 -12.62 12.42 -5.63
N LEU A 76 -13.39 11.33 -5.71
CA LEU A 76 -14.84 11.36 -5.49
C LEU A 76 -15.20 11.86 -4.08
N ALA A 77 -14.34 11.65 -3.11
CA ALA A 77 -14.51 12.13 -1.74
C ALA A 77 -13.88 13.52 -1.51
N GLY A 78 -13.32 14.12 -2.53
CA GLY A 78 -12.65 15.43 -2.43
C GLY A 78 -11.25 15.37 -1.84
N VAL A 79 -10.58 14.20 -1.90
CA VAL A 79 -9.23 14.00 -1.38
C VAL A 79 -8.27 13.72 -2.53
N GLU A 80 -7.13 14.41 -2.54
CA GLU A 80 -6.06 14.12 -3.47
C GLU A 80 -5.19 12.99 -2.91
N LEU A 81 -5.12 11.88 -3.63
CA LEU A 81 -4.23 10.77 -3.29
C LEU A 81 -3.00 10.81 -4.20
N GLN A 82 -1.83 10.93 -3.60
CA GLN A 82 -0.56 10.83 -4.31
C GLN A 82 -0.07 9.38 -4.23
N THR A 83 0.23 8.78 -5.37
CA THR A 83 0.57 7.36 -5.45
C THR A 83 2.03 7.17 -5.87
N ALA A 84 2.67 6.14 -5.30
CA ALA A 84 4.00 5.71 -5.69
C ALA A 84 4.02 4.20 -5.84
N ILE A 85 4.78 3.72 -6.82
CA ILE A 85 5.01 2.30 -7.07
C ILE A 85 6.51 2.06 -6.99
N ARG A 86 6.93 1.05 -6.24
CA ARG A 86 8.35 0.69 -6.06
C ARG A 86 8.53 -0.82 -6.20
N GLN A 87 9.72 -1.25 -6.55
CA GLN A 87 10.10 -2.67 -6.59
C GLN A 87 10.97 -3.03 -5.40
N GLY A 88 10.79 -4.22 -4.86
CA GLY A 88 11.62 -4.76 -3.80
C GLY A 88 10.81 -5.53 -2.75
N HIS A 89 11.38 -5.64 -1.57
CA HIS A 89 10.71 -6.24 -0.42
C HIS A 89 9.67 -5.31 0.17
N GLU A 90 8.44 -5.78 0.27
CA GLU A 90 7.29 -4.97 0.67
C GLU A 90 7.50 -4.22 1.98
N VAL A 91 7.86 -4.93 3.05
CA VAL A 91 8.03 -4.32 4.38
C VAL A 91 9.15 -3.27 4.39
N GLU A 92 10.30 -3.63 3.82
CA GLU A 92 11.46 -2.74 3.75
C GLU A 92 11.15 -1.46 2.98
N ILE A 93 10.53 -1.60 1.82
CA ILE A 93 10.15 -0.45 0.97
C ILE A 93 9.16 0.46 1.69
N ILE A 94 8.13 -0.10 2.31
CA ILE A 94 7.10 0.67 3.01
C ILE A 94 7.71 1.44 4.19
N VAL A 95 8.49 0.76 5.02
CA VAL A 95 9.11 1.36 6.21
C VAL A 95 10.09 2.48 5.82
N ASN A 96 10.93 2.23 4.83
CA ASN A 96 11.88 3.23 4.34
C ASN A 96 11.17 4.43 3.71
N TYR A 97 10.12 4.18 2.94
CA TYR A 97 9.33 5.25 2.33
C TYR A 97 8.67 6.13 3.40
N ALA A 98 8.14 5.52 4.46
CA ALA A 98 7.54 6.24 5.58
C ALA A 98 8.57 7.11 6.31
N LYS A 99 9.76 6.57 6.50
CA LYS A 99 10.86 7.29 7.18
C LYS A 99 11.37 8.45 6.33
N GLU A 100 11.71 8.21 5.08
CA GLU A 100 12.28 9.20 4.17
C GLU A 100 11.30 10.35 3.89
N GLY A 101 10.01 10.03 3.79
CA GLY A 101 8.95 11.02 3.57
C GLY A 101 8.48 11.74 4.82
N SER A 102 9.00 11.39 5.99
CA SER A 102 8.57 11.97 7.28
C SER A 102 7.06 11.85 7.51
N PHE A 103 6.50 10.70 7.18
CA PHE A 103 5.09 10.41 7.44
C PHE A 103 4.85 10.25 8.94
N ASP A 104 3.70 10.69 9.41
CA ASP A 104 3.34 10.63 10.83
C ASP A 104 2.27 9.57 11.14
N LEU A 105 1.66 9.00 10.11
CA LEU A 105 0.75 7.86 10.24
C LEU A 105 0.93 6.90 9.07
N LEU A 106 1.06 5.62 9.37
CA LEU A 106 1.09 4.55 8.37
C LEU A 106 -0.19 3.71 8.51
N LEU A 107 -0.92 3.61 7.42
CA LEU A 107 -2.15 2.81 7.32
C LEU A 107 -1.89 1.53 6.56
N ALA A 108 -2.37 0.41 7.08
CA ALA A 108 -2.32 -0.87 6.38
C ALA A 108 -3.58 -1.68 6.68
N GLY A 109 -3.85 -2.67 5.84
CA GLY A 109 -4.91 -3.63 6.11
C GLY A 109 -4.48 -4.62 7.21
N TYR A 110 -5.41 -4.99 8.06
CA TYR A 110 -5.19 -6.03 9.05
C TYR A 110 -4.93 -7.38 8.39
N HIS A 111 -5.68 -7.66 7.31
CA HIS A 111 -5.53 -8.85 6.47
C HIS A 111 -4.89 -8.48 5.13
N GLY A 112 -4.02 -9.37 4.62
CA GLY A 112 -3.50 -9.26 3.26
C GLY A 112 -4.32 -10.06 2.27
N HIS A 113 -3.65 -10.68 1.28
CA HIS A 113 -4.29 -11.52 0.27
C HIS A 113 -4.76 -12.88 0.79
N SER A 114 -4.20 -13.37 1.91
CA SER A 114 -4.58 -14.65 2.50
C SER A 114 -5.72 -14.47 3.49
N ARG A 115 -6.84 -15.17 3.26
CA ARG A 115 -8.03 -15.13 4.11
C ARG A 115 -8.25 -16.39 4.92
N ILE A 116 -7.24 -17.24 5.00
CA ILE A 116 -7.38 -18.57 5.63
C ILE A 116 -7.84 -18.44 7.10
N PHE A 117 -7.49 -17.35 7.76
CA PHE A 117 -7.92 -17.07 9.14
C PHE A 117 -8.30 -15.60 9.28
N GLU A 118 -9.59 -15.28 9.25
CA GLU A 118 -10.11 -13.91 9.34
C GLU A 118 -9.71 -13.15 10.62
N ARG A 119 -9.32 -13.88 11.67
CA ARG A 119 -8.93 -13.31 12.96
C ARG A 119 -7.42 -13.19 13.14
N VAL A 120 -6.63 -13.61 12.16
CA VAL A 120 -5.18 -13.58 12.25
C VAL A 120 -4.64 -12.39 11.46
N MET A 121 -3.86 -11.57 12.13
CA MET A 121 -3.16 -10.45 11.50
C MET A 121 -2.20 -10.94 10.43
N GLY A 122 -2.22 -10.32 9.25
CA GLY A 122 -1.29 -10.65 8.17
C GLY A 122 0.17 -10.44 8.58
N SER A 123 1.08 -11.21 7.96
CA SER A 123 2.51 -11.14 8.28
C SER A 123 3.11 -9.76 7.97
N THR A 124 2.69 -9.15 6.88
CA THR A 124 3.11 -7.79 6.50
C THR A 124 2.69 -6.78 7.57
N ALA A 125 1.43 -6.85 8.04
CA ALA A 125 0.92 -5.97 9.09
C ALA A 125 1.71 -6.11 10.38
N GLN A 126 2.04 -7.34 10.78
CA GLN A 126 2.86 -7.60 11.98
C GLN A 126 4.24 -6.97 11.87
N SER A 127 4.88 -7.09 10.72
CA SER A 127 6.21 -6.53 10.48
C SER A 127 6.18 -5.01 10.45
N ILE A 128 5.17 -4.42 9.83
CA ILE A 128 4.98 -2.97 9.77
C ILE A 128 4.82 -2.39 11.17
N ILE A 129 4.01 -3.01 12.03
CA ILE A 129 3.82 -2.55 13.41
C ILE A 129 5.16 -2.48 14.16
N ARG A 130 6.00 -3.49 14.00
CA ARG A 130 7.29 -3.54 14.70
C ARG A 130 8.32 -2.56 14.18
N LEU A 131 8.33 -2.33 12.87
CA LEU A 131 9.41 -1.63 12.17
C LEU A 131 9.06 -0.20 11.78
N SER A 132 7.80 0.19 11.85
CA SER A 132 7.36 1.53 11.43
C SER A 132 8.05 2.64 12.21
N PRO A 133 8.50 3.71 11.54
CA PRO A 133 9.07 4.87 12.23
C PRO A 133 8.02 5.79 12.86
N CYS A 134 6.72 5.52 12.63
CA CYS A 134 5.62 6.35 13.09
C CYS A 134 4.45 5.49 13.59
N SER A 135 3.38 6.14 14.03
CA SER A 135 2.15 5.47 14.45
C SER A 135 1.55 4.66 13.30
N VAL A 136 0.94 3.53 13.63
CA VAL A 136 0.33 2.62 12.66
C VAL A 136 -1.13 2.41 13.01
N LEU A 137 -1.98 2.47 11.99
CA LEU A 137 -3.39 2.09 12.10
C LEU A 137 -3.66 0.93 11.16
N LEU A 138 -4.22 -0.15 11.69
CA LEU A 138 -4.63 -1.30 10.91
C LEU A 138 -6.15 -1.28 10.72
N ALA A 139 -6.57 -1.31 9.46
CA ALA A 139 -8.00 -1.36 9.11
C ALA A 139 -8.46 -2.81 9.00
N LYS A 140 -9.56 -3.15 9.63
CA LYS A 140 -10.19 -4.47 9.57
C LYS A 140 -11.33 -4.53 8.59
#